data_b4e87391d25c0f7f632ac91964fb4884
#
_entry.id   b4e87391d25c0f7f632ac91964fb4884
#
_cell.length_a   1.000
_cell.length_b   1.000
_cell.length_c   1.000
_cell.angle_alpha   90.00
_cell.angle_beta   90.00
_cell.angle_gamma   90.00
#
_symmetry.space_group_name_H-M   'P 1'
#
loop_
_entity.id
_entity.type
_entity.pdbx_description
1 polymer ?
#
loop_
_entity_poly.entity_id
_entity_poly.type
_entity_poly.pdbx_seq_one_letter_code
_entity_poly.pdbx_strand_id
1 'polypeptide(L)'
;NLVYNSQIYDGINPCYEGFTLFNHWIGGEGFSLGSSLYFFVFPLLIALPYGWSFCGEKNSGYMRQMLVRAGEKSYLTAKFLATFIAGGLAMVVPLIINFMLTAMLIPAITPVPTYDTMYGVFGNSLFSSLYYTQPFAYVAVYMLVDFIFCGALACITMLSAQFIKYKWVNCIFPFAVAMVLNVLNNMLFSNTPGAENYQFSPFYFTKCVQTGYPAKLWIIVLMSMLMAAITIAVNMVLMHKKDVM
;
A
#
# COMPACT_ATOMS: atom_id res chain seq x y z
N ASN A 1 2.38 -10.04 19.83
CA ASN A 1 3.59 -9.20 19.90
C ASN A 1 3.52 -8.14 20.99
N LEU A 2 2.45 -7.31 21.11
CA LEU A 2 2.32 -6.30 22.16
C LEU A 2 2.43 -6.90 23.57
N VAL A 3 1.79 -8.03 23.82
CA VAL A 3 1.85 -8.74 25.11
C VAL A 3 3.25 -9.31 25.38
N TYR A 4 3.89 -9.86 24.37
CA TYR A 4 5.26 -10.39 24.50
C TYR A 4 6.26 -9.26 24.79
N ASN A 5 6.15 -8.16 24.08
CA ASN A 5 7.04 -7.00 24.27
C ASN A 5 6.82 -6.34 25.63
N SER A 6 5.59 -6.25 26.14
CA SER A 6 5.32 -5.69 27.48
C SER A 6 5.96 -6.50 28.61
N GLN A 7 6.10 -7.82 28.45
CA GLN A 7 6.76 -8.67 29.43
C GLN A 7 8.30 -8.51 29.46
N ILE A 8 8.89 -8.09 28.35
CA ILE A 8 10.34 -7.84 28.27
C ILE A 8 10.73 -6.52 28.97
N TYR A 9 9.80 -5.58 29.08
CA TYR A 9 10.03 -4.28 29.72
C TYR A 9 10.13 -4.29 31.25
N ASP A 10 9.77 -5.38 31.92
CA ASP A 10 9.81 -5.49 33.39
C ASP A 10 11.25 -5.64 33.97
N GLY A 11 12.24 -5.60 33.18
CA GLY A 11 13.64 -5.73 33.64
C GLY A 11 14.51 -4.57 33.22
N ILE A 12 14.64 -3.60 34.00
CA ILE A 12 15.75 -2.69 34.30
C ILE A 12 17.06 -2.84 33.45
N ASN A 13 17.01 -3.21 32.21
CA ASN A 13 18.19 -3.32 31.38
C ASN A 13 18.29 -2.15 30.40
N PRO A 14 19.21 -1.19 30.60
CA PRO A 14 19.37 -0.02 29.75
C PRO A 14 19.75 -0.34 28.29
N CYS A 15 20.09 -1.60 27.98
CA CYS A 15 20.30 -2.06 26.62
C CYS A 15 19.00 -2.16 25.79
N TYR A 16 17.83 -2.03 26.42
CA TYR A 16 16.52 -2.04 25.75
C TYR A 16 16.03 -0.67 25.28
N GLU A 17 16.87 0.34 25.24
CA GLU A 17 16.55 1.66 24.66
C GLU A 17 16.15 1.62 23.17
N GLY A 18 16.35 0.46 22.52
CA GLY A 18 15.86 0.18 21.18
C GLY A 18 14.35 0.04 21.03
N PHE A 19 13.59 -0.07 22.13
CA PHE A 19 12.15 -0.25 22.09
C PHE A 19 11.42 1.09 22.03
N THR A 20 10.89 1.44 20.88
CA THR A 20 10.09 2.64 20.68
C THR A 20 8.76 2.32 20.03
N LEU A 21 7.78 3.21 20.14
CA LEU A 21 6.52 3.13 19.39
C LEU A 21 6.76 2.88 17.89
N PHE A 22 7.80 3.51 17.33
CA PHE A 22 8.05 3.57 15.89
C PHE A 22 8.55 2.25 15.29
N ASN A 23 9.07 1.33 16.09
CA ASN A 23 9.52 0.01 15.64
C ASN A 23 8.61 -1.15 16.09
N HIS A 24 7.53 -0.88 16.84
CA HIS A 24 6.64 -1.91 17.37
C HIS A 24 5.21 -1.90 16.81
N TRP A 25 4.84 -0.90 16.05
CA TRP A 25 3.57 -0.93 15.31
C TRP A 25 3.70 -1.78 14.02
N ILE A 26 2.59 -2.20 13.44
CA ILE A 26 2.58 -3.10 12.26
C ILE A 26 3.44 -2.58 11.10
N GLY A 27 3.44 -1.26 10.86
CA GLY A 27 4.26 -0.65 9.79
C GLY A 27 5.75 -0.57 10.12
N GLY A 28 6.10 -0.45 11.40
CA GLY A 28 7.49 -0.31 11.88
C GLY A 28 8.17 -1.63 12.20
N GLU A 29 7.43 -2.73 12.32
CA GLU A 29 7.98 -4.04 12.67
C GLU A 29 8.13 -4.93 11.43
N GLY A 30 9.37 -5.26 11.08
CA GLY A 30 9.67 -6.05 9.88
C GLY A 30 9.49 -7.56 10.02
N PHE A 31 9.54 -8.10 11.23
CA PHE A 31 9.69 -9.54 11.49
C PHE A 31 8.46 -10.21 12.10
N SER A 32 7.45 -9.45 12.54
CA SER A 32 6.26 -10.05 13.13
C SER A 32 5.38 -10.74 12.10
N LEU A 33 4.75 -11.82 12.54
CA LEU A 33 3.77 -12.54 11.74
C LEU A 33 2.59 -11.63 11.37
N GLY A 34 2.18 -10.74 12.29
CA GLY A 34 1.08 -9.79 12.06
C GLY A 34 1.41 -8.78 10.95
N SER A 35 2.61 -8.19 10.99
CA SER A 35 3.08 -7.28 9.94
C SER A 35 3.20 -8.00 8.60
N SER A 36 3.85 -9.17 8.58
CA SER A 36 4.05 -9.95 7.36
C SER A 36 2.73 -10.36 6.71
N LEU A 37 1.75 -10.80 7.51
CA LEU A 37 0.43 -11.17 7.02
C LEU A 37 -0.34 -9.96 6.48
N TYR A 38 -0.32 -8.84 7.19
CA TYR A 38 -0.99 -7.61 6.77
C TYR A 38 -0.46 -7.12 5.41
N PHE A 39 0.87 -6.99 5.30
CA PHE A 39 1.50 -6.55 4.06
C PHE A 39 1.50 -7.60 2.93
N PHE A 40 1.17 -8.85 3.21
CA PHE A 40 0.91 -9.84 2.18
C PHE A 40 -0.53 -9.75 1.65
N VAL A 41 -1.51 -9.53 2.53
CA VAL A 41 -2.94 -9.55 2.19
C VAL A 41 -3.45 -8.17 1.73
N PHE A 42 -2.69 -7.07 1.94
CA PHE A 42 -3.17 -5.72 1.66
C PHE A 42 -3.75 -5.52 0.23
N PRO A 43 -3.24 -6.16 -0.85
CA PRO A 43 -3.81 -5.92 -2.17
C PRO A 43 -5.23 -6.49 -2.32
N LEU A 44 -5.61 -7.46 -1.48
CA LEU A 44 -7.00 -7.92 -1.37
C LEU A 44 -7.83 -6.93 -0.53
N LEU A 45 -7.27 -6.46 0.60
CA LEU A 45 -7.97 -5.55 1.51
C LEU A 45 -8.38 -4.24 0.83
N ILE A 46 -7.51 -3.66 0.01
CA ILE A 46 -7.80 -2.40 -0.70
C ILE A 46 -8.89 -2.51 -1.77
N ALA A 47 -9.11 -3.71 -2.32
CA ALA A 47 -10.13 -3.96 -3.32
C ALA A 47 -11.52 -4.22 -2.71
N LEU A 48 -11.60 -4.69 -1.47
CA LEU A 48 -12.86 -5.10 -0.83
C LEU A 48 -13.88 -3.97 -0.68
N PRO A 49 -13.53 -2.75 -0.23
CA PRO A 49 -14.54 -1.74 0.05
C PRO A 49 -15.31 -1.30 -1.19
N TYR A 50 -14.65 -1.13 -2.32
CA TYR A 50 -15.28 -0.53 -3.50
C TYR A 50 -14.92 -1.16 -4.84
N GLY A 51 -13.93 -2.06 -4.91
CA GLY A 51 -13.45 -2.67 -6.15
C GLY A 51 -14.50 -3.46 -6.94
N TRP A 52 -15.50 -4.05 -6.26
CA TRP A 52 -16.61 -4.77 -6.88
C TRP A 52 -17.69 -3.87 -7.46
N SER A 53 -17.76 -2.59 -7.05
CA SER A 53 -18.86 -1.68 -7.38
C SER A 53 -18.98 -1.43 -8.89
N PHE A 54 -17.89 -1.13 -9.57
CA PHE A 54 -17.89 -0.89 -11.02
C PHE A 54 -18.36 -2.13 -11.81
N CYS A 55 -17.89 -3.32 -11.45
CA CYS A 55 -18.35 -4.57 -12.03
C CYS A 55 -19.86 -4.81 -11.78
N GLY A 56 -20.32 -4.50 -10.56
CA GLY A 56 -21.73 -4.61 -10.18
C GLY A 56 -22.65 -3.71 -10.99
N GLU A 57 -22.29 -2.45 -11.16
CA GLU A 57 -23.05 -1.47 -11.91
C GLU A 57 -23.11 -1.78 -13.41
N LYS A 58 -22.00 -2.29 -13.95
CA LYS A 58 -21.95 -2.75 -15.33
C LYS A 58 -22.89 -3.95 -15.58
N ASN A 59 -22.87 -4.92 -14.67
CA ASN A 59 -23.70 -6.13 -14.80
C ASN A 59 -25.20 -5.87 -14.59
N SER A 60 -25.55 -4.92 -13.71
CA SER A 60 -26.95 -4.54 -13.43
C SER A 60 -27.55 -3.61 -14.47
N GLY A 61 -26.76 -3.08 -15.42
CA GLY A 61 -27.22 -2.07 -16.37
C GLY A 61 -27.34 -0.66 -15.80
N TYR A 62 -27.12 -0.47 -14.49
CA TYR A 62 -27.18 0.84 -13.83
C TYR A 62 -26.19 1.84 -14.45
N MET A 63 -25.03 1.36 -14.85
CA MET A 63 -24.02 2.15 -15.54
C MET A 63 -24.57 2.89 -16.76
N ARG A 64 -25.42 2.24 -17.59
CA ARG A 64 -26.01 2.88 -18.78
C ARG A 64 -26.94 4.05 -18.42
N GLN A 65 -27.72 3.91 -17.35
CA GLN A 65 -28.60 4.97 -16.89
C GLN A 65 -27.83 6.19 -16.37
N MET A 66 -26.70 5.93 -15.67
CA MET A 66 -25.84 7.01 -15.16
C MET A 66 -25.07 7.72 -16.27
N LEU A 67 -24.65 7.01 -17.32
CA LEU A 67 -23.96 7.60 -18.47
C LEU A 67 -24.83 8.61 -19.21
N VAL A 68 -26.13 8.31 -19.39
CA VAL A 68 -27.10 9.23 -20.02
C VAL A 68 -27.33 10.51 -19.20
N ARG A 69 -27.28 10.39 -17.85
CA ARG A 69 -27.56 11.54 -16.95
C ARG A 69 -26.33 12.40 -16.67
N ALA A 70 -25.19 11.79 -16.41
CA ALA A 70 -23.98 12.47 -15.91
C ALA A 70 -22.89 12.66 -16.98
N GLY A 71 -23.02 11.98 -18.11
CA GLY A 71 -21.97 11.92 -19.13
C GLY A 71 -20.84 10.98 -18.75
N GLU A 72 -20.15 10.46 -19.77
CA GLU A 72 -19.13 9.41 -19.63
C GLU A 72 -17.94 9.85 -18.77
N LYS A 73 -17.37 11.01 -19.07
CA LYS A 73 -16.18 11.52 -18.37
C LYS A 73 -16.44 11.77 -16.89
N SER A 74 -17.57 12.38 -16.57
CA SER A 74 -17.94 12.69 -15.19
C SER A 74 -18.18 11.43 -14.39
N TYR A 75 -18.84 10.43 -14.95
CA TYR A 75 -19.06 9.14 -14.31
C TYR A 75 -17.75 8.41 -14.04
N LEU A 76 -16.84 8.32 -15.03
CA LEU A 76 -15.55 7.64 -14.88
C LEU A 76 -14.64 8.32 -13.86
N THR A 77 -14.58 9.66 -13.87
CA THR A 77 -13.76 10.39 -12.89
C THR A 77 -14.28 10.22 -11.47
N ALA A 78 -15.60 10.29 -11.27
CA ALA A 78 -16.21 10.05 -9.96
C ALA A 78 -15.95 8.63 -9.45
N LYS A 79 -16.08 7.63 -10.32
CA LYS A 79 -15.81 6.23 -9.98
C LYS A 79 -14.32 5.99 -9.66
N PHE A 80 -13.44 6.54 -10.47
CA PHE A 80 -12.00 6.47 -10.23
C PHE A 80 -11.64 7.07 -8.87
N LEU A 81 -12.13 8.28 -8.58
CA LEU A 81 -11.86 8.97 -7.32
C LEU A 81 -12.44 8.21 -6.12
N ALA A 82 -13.66 7.68 -6.23
CA ALA A 82 -14.26 6.88 -5.17
C ALA A 82 -13.47 5.59 -4.90
N THR A 83 -13.04 4.88 -5.95
CA THR A 83 -12.24 3.66 -5.82
C THR A 83 -10.86 3.97 -5.24
N PHE A 84 -10.24 5.05 -5.68
CA PHE A 84 -8.94 5.52 -5.20
C PHE A 84 -8.96 5.84 -3.70
N ILE A 85 -9.93 6.66 -3.27
CA ILE A 85 -10.07 7.04 -1.86
C ILE A 85 -10.40 5.82 -1.00
N ALA A 86 -11.35 4.98 -1.43
CA ALA A 86 -11.74 3.79 -0.70
C ALA A 86 -10.57 2.81 -0.53
N GLY A 87 -9.79 2.58 -1.59
CA GLY A 87 -8.60 1.71 -1.55
C GLY A 87 -7.49 2.28 -0.66
N GLY A 88 -7.20 3.56 -0.78
CA GLY A 88 -6.21 4.23 0.07
C GLY A 88 -6.60 4.21 1.56
N LEU A 89 -7.85 4.49 1.88
CA LEU A 89 -8.37 4.42 3.25
C LEU A 89 -8.34 2.99 3.80
N ALA A 90 -8.65 1.98 2.98
CA ALA A 90 -8.60 0.59 3.40
C ALA A 90 -7.19 0.14 3.85
N MET A 91 -6.15 0.74 3.28
CA MET A 91 -4.77 0.52 3.73
C MET A 91 -4.44 1.32 4.99
N VAL A 92 -4.74 2.62 5.00
CA VAL A 92 -4.24 3.54 6.02
C VAL A 92 -5.02 3.46 7.33
N VAL A 93 -6.34 3.25 7.30
CA VAL A 93 -7.16 3.23 8.52
C VAL A 93 -6.72 2.14 9.51
N PRO A 94 -6.51 0.88 9.11
CA PRO A 94 -5.99 -0.14 10.03
C PRO A 94 -4.61 0.19 10.58
N LEU A 95 -3.73 0.82 9.78
CA LEU A 95 -2.40 1.24 10.22
C LEU A 95 -2.48 2.34 11.28
N ILE A 96 -3.35 3.34 11.08
CA ILE A 96 -3.59 4.39 12.08
C ILE A 96 -4.13 3.79 13.39
N ILE A 97 -5.13 2.91 13.31
CA ILE A 97 -5.70 2.27 14.49
C ILE A 97 -4.62 1.47 15.25
N ASN A 98 -3.83 0.68 14.53
CA ASN A 98 -2.75 -0.08 15.15
C ASN A 98 -1.69 0.83 15.76
N PHE A 99 -1.28 1.89 15.07
CA PHE A 99 -0.33 2.89 15.59
C PHE A 99 -0.84 3.53 16.89
N MET A 100 -2.12 3.95 16.94
CA MET A 100 -2.73 4.53 18.12
C MET A 100 -2.82 3.54 19.30
N LEU A 101 -3.18 2.28 19.02
CA LEU A 101 -3.20 1.24 20.05
C LEU A 101 -1.80 0.93 20.59
N THR A 102 -0.80 0.90 19.74
CA THR A 102 0.60 0.71 20.15
C THR A 102 1.08 1.90 20.99
N ALA A 103 0.69 3.12 20.63
CA ALA A 103 1.05 4.34 21.37
C ALA A 103 0.47 4.39 22.79
N MET A 104 -0.61 3.66 23.05
CA MET A 104 -1.16 3.54 24.41
C MET A 104 -0.31 2.65 25.33
N LEU A 105 0.52 1.78 24.76
CA LEU A 105 1.26 0.76 25.51
C LEU A 105 2.78 1.01 25.50
N ILE A 106 3.30 1.62 24.46
CA ILE A 106 4.75 1.80 24.26
C ILE A 106 5.08 3.30 24.14
N PRO A 107 6.09 3.80 24.88
CA PRO A 107 6.48 5.19 24.82
C PRO A 107 7.06 5.58 23.46
N ALA A 108 6.77 6.80 23.02
CA ALA A 108 7.28 7.38 21.77
C ALA A 108 8.67 8.00 21.99
N ILE A 109 9.67 7.16 22.19
CA ILE A 109 11.07 7.59 22.31
C ILE A 109 11.64 7.76 20.90
N THR A 110 12.42 8.82 20.67
CA THR A 110 13.08 9.06 19.38
C THR A 110 14.10 7.94 19.09
N PRO A 111 14.04 7.30 17.93
CA PRO A 111 15.01 6.25 17.57
C PRO A 111 16.43 6.80 17.52
N VAL A 112 17.40 6.04 18.01
CA VAL A 112 18.81 6.41 18.00
C VAL A 112 19.52 5.70 16.85
N PRO A 113 20.28 6.40 15.97
CA PRO A 113 20.94 5.80 14.81
C PRO A 113 21.90 4.66 15.12
N THR A 114 22.43 4.59 16.33
CA THR A 114 23.34 3.54 16.79
C THR A 114 22.68 2.14 16.79
N TYR A 115 21.35 2.09 16.85
CA TYR A 115 20.56 0.87 16.91
C TYR A 115 19.79 0.59 15.60
N ASP A 116 20.31 1.02 14.45
CA ASP A 116 19.66 0.87 13.16
C ASP A 116 19.28 -0.58 12.80
N THR A 117 20.09 -1.55 13.20
CA THR A 117 19.80 -2.98 13.04
C THR A 117 18.59 -3.46 13.86
N MET A 118 18.31 -2.84 15.01
CA MET A 118 17.16 -3.13 15.85
C MET A 118 15.88 -2.49 15.33
N TYR A 119 15.98 -1.28 14.79
CA TYR A 119 14.84 -0.55 14.25
C TYR A 119 14.45 -0.99 12.84
N GLY A 120 15.35 -1.67 12.13
CA GLY A 120 15.14 -2.11 10.76
C GLY A 120 15.13 -0.99 9.71
N VAL A 121 15.42 0.26 10.10
CA VAL A 121 15.53 1.42 9.18
C VAL A 121 16.99 1.77 8.98
N PHE A 122 17.56 1.27 7.90
CA PHE A 122 18.95 1.54 7.55
C PHE A 122 19.14 2.95 6.97
N GLY A 123 20.37 3.49 7.07
CA GLY A 123 20.69 4.86 6.66
C GLY A 123 20.40 5.18 5.19
N ASN A 124 20.40 4.19 4.30
CA ASN A 124 20.05 4.33 2.88
C ASN A 124 18.57 4.04 2.58
N SER A 125 17.73 3.74 3.58
CA SER A 125 16.29 3.52 3.41
C SER A 125 15.56 4.81 3.07
N LEU A 126 14.37 4.68 2.48
CA LEU A 126 13.53 5.83 2.12
C LEU A 126 13.19 6.68 3.36
N PHE A 127 13.50 7.97 3.30
CA PHE A 127 13.29 8.93 4.39
C PHE A 127 13.98 8.58 5.72
N SER A 128 15.11 7.86 5.72
CA SER A 128 15.81 7.47 6.95
C SER A 128 16.19 8.66 7.83
N SER A 129 16.64 9.78 7.24
CA SER A 129 16.95 11.01 8.00
C SER A 129 15.73 11.56 8.73
N LEU A 130 14.54 11.46 8.13
CA LEU A 130 13.28 11.90 8.77
C LEU A 130 12.89 10.97 9.92
N TYR A 131 13.16 9.67 9.81
CA TYR A 131 12.88 8.70 10.87
C TYR A 131 13.63 9.01 12.16
N TYR A 132 14.92 9.37 12.06
CA TYR A 132 15.76 9.66 13.22
C TYR A 132 15.62 11.10 13.74
N THR A 133 15.12 12.05 12.94
CA THR A 133 14.92 13.44 13.36
C THR A 133 13.49 13.72 13.81
N GLN A 134 12.50 13.28 13.03
CA GLN A 134 11.08 13.53 13.27
C GLN A 134 10.25 12.27 12.96
N PRO A 135 10.25 11.28 13.85
CA PRO A 135 9.64 9.98 13.58
C PRO A 135 8.12 10.03 13.33
N PHE A 136 7.39 10.96 13.96
CA PHE A 136 5.96 11.15 13.66
C PHE A 136 5.72 11.65 12.24
N ALA A 137 6.54 12.58 11.76
CA ALA A 137 6.46 13.06 10.38
C ALA A 137 6.79 11.92 9.38
N TYR A 138 7.76 11.07 9.72
CA TYR A 138 8.09 9.88 8.93
C TYR A 138 6.89 8.95 8.76
N VAL A 139 6.21 8.61 9.87
CA VAL A 139 5.02 7.76 9.84
C VAL A 139 3.91 8.39 9.01
N ALA A 140 3.65 9.70 9.17
CA ALA A 140 2.64 10.41 8.40
C ALA A 140 2.94 10.42 6.89
N VAL A 141 4.19 10.70 6.50
CA VAL A 141 4.62 10.69 5.10
C VAL A 141 4.51 9.28 4.51
N TYR A 142 4.90 8.26 5.26
CA TYR A 142 4.79 6.87 4.79
C TYR A 142 3.34 6.45 4.58
N MET A 143 2.44 6.76 5.54
CA MET A 143 1.00 6.52 5.39
C MET A 143 0.41 7.24 4.16
N LEU A 144 0.91 8.44 3.84
CA LEU A 144 0.48 9.18 2.65
C LEU A 144 0.96 8.50 1.37
N VAL A 145 2.20 8.01 1.34
CA VAL A 145 2.74 7.24 0.20
C VAL A 145 1.92 5.96 -0.01
N ASP A 146 1.63 5.23 1.07
CA ASP A 146 0.79 4.03 1.03
C ASP A 146 -0.63 4.33 0.55
N PHE A 147 -1.22 5.44 1.01
CA PHE A 147 -2.55 5.88 0.55
C PHE A 147 -2.58 6.09 -0.96
N ILE A 148 -1.60 6.81 -1.50
CA ILE A 148 -1.54 7.13 -2.94
C ILE A 148 -1.32 5.86 -3.75
N PHE A 149 -0.37 5.03 -3.36
CA PHE A 149 -0.05 3.81 -4.10
C PHE A 149 -1.19 2.78 -4.04
N CYS A 150 -1.71 2.51 -2.85
CA CYS A 150 -2.80 1.55 -2.66
C CYS A 150 -4.11 2.01 -3.31
N GLY A 151 -4.38 3.33 -3.29
CA GLY A 151 -5.48 3.90 -4.04
C GLY A 151 -5.35 3.66 -5.55
N ALA A 152 -4.17 3.90 -6.11
CA ALA A 152 -3.91 3.63 -7.53
C ALA A 152 -4.01 2.13 -7.87
N LEU A 153 -3.48 1.26 -7.01
CA LEU A 153 -3.57 -0.19 -7.17
C LEU A 153 -5.03 -0.68 -7.10
N ALA A 154 -5.85 -0.12 -6.20
CA ALA A 154 -7.27 -0.45 -6.12
C ALA A 154 -8.03 -0.09 -7.41
N CYS A 155 -7.65 1.00 -8.09
CA CYS A 155 -8.27 1.41 -9.34
C CYS A 155 -8.11 0.38 -10.49
N ILE A 156 -7.14 -0.53 -10.39
CA ILE A 156 -6.98 -1.63 -11.36
C ILE A 156 -8.22 -2.55 -11.40
N THR A 157 -9.02 -2.60 -10.32
CA THR A 157 -10.30 -3.32 -10.32
C THR A 157 -11.28 -2.78 -11.37
N MET A 158 -11.23 -1.49 -11.70
CA MET A 158 -12.04 -0.90 -12.77
C MET A 158 -11.61 -1.39 -14.16
N LEU A 159 -10.30 -1.61 -14.34
CA LEU A 159 -9.76 -2.19 -15.56
C LEU A 159 -10.21 -3.64 -15.73
N SER A 160 -10.03 -4.47 -14.70
CA SER A 160 -10.39 -5.88 -14.74
C SER A 160 -11.89 -6.12 -14.90
N ALA A 161 -12.75 -5.22 -14.38
CA ALA A 161 -14.20 -5.27 -14.54
C ALA A 161 -14.68 -5.09 -16.00
N GLN A 162 -13.81 -4.62 -16.91
CA GLN A 162 -14.14 -4.60 -18.34
C GLN A 162 -14.15 -6.02 -18.95
N PHE A 163 -13.36 -6.92 -18.42
CA PHE A 163 -13.17 -8.27 -18.93
C PHE A 163 -13.85 -9.34 -18.05
N ILE A 164 -13.93 -9.10 -16.74
CA ILE A 164 -14.40 -10.04 -15.73
C ILE A 164 -15.83 -9.68 -15.32
N LYS A 165 -16.75 -10.64 -15.40
CA LYS A 165 -18.17 -10.48 -14.99
C LYS A 165 -18.41 -10.78 -13.51
N TYR A 166 -17.53 -11.56 -12.88
CA TYR A 166 -17.69 -12.00 -11.49
C TYR A 166 -17.07 -11.00 -10.53
N LYS A 167 -17.88 -10.44 -9.62
CA LYS A 167 -17.47 -9.42 -8.64
C LYS A 167 -16.30 -9.87 -7.77
N TRP A 168 -16.34 -11.10 -7.26
CA TRP A 168 -15.30 -11.65 -6.39
C TRP A 168 -13.95 -11.82 -7.09
N VAL A 169 -13.96 -12.32 -8.32
CA VAL A 169 -12.76 -12.47 -9.13
C VAL A 169 -12.13 -11.12 -9.43
N ASN A 170 -12.97 -10.10 -9.63
CA ASN A 170 -12.51 -8.73 -9.84
C ASN A 170 -11.74 -8.17 -8.62
N CYS A 171 -12.16 -8.49 -7.39
CA CYS A 171 -11.46 -8.06 -6.17
C CYS A 171 -10.10 -8.75 -5.99
N ILE A 172 -9.89 -9.94 -6.56
CA ILE A 172 -8.61 -10.65 -6.47
C ILE A 172 -7.57 -10.07 -7.46
N PHE A 173 -8.01 -9.33 -8.47
CA PHE A 173 -7.13 -8.87 -9.53
C PHE A 173 -5.98 -7.96 -9.08
N PRO A 174 -6.13 -7.00 -8.15
CA PRO A 174 -5.01 -6.22 -7.61
C PRO A 174 -3.96 -7.10 -6.91
N PHE A 175 -4.39 -8.16 -6.24
CA PHE A 175 -3.47 -9.12 -5.63
C PHE A 175 -2.66 -9.87 -6.70
N ALA A 176 -3.31 -10.33 -7.77
CA ALA A 176 -2.61 -10.97 -8.88
C ALA A 176 -1.58 -10.04 -9.52
N VAL A 177 -1.93 -8.76 -9.73
CA VAL A 177 -0.99 -7.75 -10.25
C VAL A 177 0.18 -7.55 -9.31
N ALA A 178 -0.06 -7.40 -8.01
CA ALA A 178 1.00 -7.24 -7.00
C ALA A 178 1.94 -8.46 -6.98
N MET A 179 1.39 -9.67 -7.09
CA MET A 179 2.20 -10.90 -7.18
C MET A 179 3.04 -10.97 -8.45
N VAL A 180 2.48 -10.62 -9.61
CA VAL A 180 3.24 -10.57 -10.86
C VAL A 180 4.39 -9.57 -10.75
N LEU A 181 4.14 -8.37 -10.21
CA LEU A 181 5.18 -7.37 -9.99
C LEU A 181 6.27 -7.88 -9.04
N ASN A 182 5.91 -8.62 -7.98
CA ASN A 182 6.88 -9.21 -7.07
C ASN A 182 7.75 -10.28 -7.75
N VAL A 183 7.14 -11.17 -8.53
CA VAL A 183 7.88 -12.20 -9.28
C VAL A 183 8.81 -11.55 -10.31
N LEU A 184 8.34 -10.56 -11.05
CA LEU A 184 9.17 -9.81 -12.02
C LEU A 184 10.33 -9.09 -11.31
N ASN A 185 10.08 -8.47 -10.16
CA ASN A 185 11.12 -7.82 -9.37
C ASN A 185 12.22 -8.83 -8.99
N ASN A 186 11.82 -10.00 -8.48
CA ASN A 186 12.78 -11.03 -8.08
C ASN A 186 13.55 -11.60 -9.27
N MET A 187 12.89 -11.82 -10.42
CA MET A 187 13.56 -12.34 -11.62
C MET A 187 14.57 -11.34 -12.22
N LEU A 188 14.25 -10.05 -12.21
CA LEU A 188 15.10 -9.03 -12.82
C LEU A 188 16.28 -8.63 -11.93
N PHE A 189 16.10 -8.63 -10.61
CA PHE A 189 17.08 -8.04 -9.68
C PHE A 189 17.86 -9.04 -8.82
N SER A 190 17.39 -10.29 -8.68
CA SER A 190 18.12 -11.29 -7.87
C SER A 190 19.49 -11.67 -8.44
N ASN A 191 19.73 -11.43 -9.73
CA ASN A 191 20.96 -11.86 -10.43
C ASN A 191 21.80 -10.71 -11.02
N THR A 192 21.40 -9.43 -10.83
CA THR A 192 22.06 -8.28 -11.45
C THR A 192 22.82 -7.46 -10.41
N PRO A 193 24.17 -7.50 -10.35
CA PRO A 193 24.96 -6.66 -9.44
C PRO A 193 24.63 -5.18 -9.67
N GLY A 194 24.33 -4.43 -8.61
CA GLY A 194 23.97 -3.00 -8.68
C GLY A 194 22.51 -2.68 -8.95
N ALA A 195 21.70 -3.65 -9.36
CA ALA A 195 20.25 -3.47 -9.54
C ALA A 195 19.46 -3.55 -8.21
N GLU A 196 20.15 -3.92 -7.13
CA GLU A 196 19.60 -4.07 -5.77
C GLU A 196 18.91 -2.81 -5.24
N ASN A 197 19.27 -1.64 -5.77
CA ASN A 197 18.70 -0.34 -5.40
C ASN A 197 17.40 0.04 -6.12
N TYR A 198 16.89 -0.79 -7.01
CA TYR A 198 15.74 -0.46 -7.88
C TYR A 198 14.55 -1.37 -7.64
N GLN A 199 14.21 -1.59 -6.38
CA GLN A 199 13.06 -2.43 -6.02
C GLN A 199 11.75 -1.78 -6.40
N PHE A 200 10.91 -2.50 -7.14
CA PHE A 200 9.57 -2.07 -7.54
C PHE A 200 8.45 -3.03 -7.04
N SER A 201 8.79 -4.00 -6.20
CA SER A 201 7.79 -4.89 -5.60
C SER A 201 6.92 -4.14 -4.60
N PRO A 202 5.58 -4.16 -4.74
CA PRO A 202 4.67 -3.53 -3.79
C PRO A 202 4.83 -4.03 -2.36
N PHE A 203 5.14 -5.31 -2.19
CA PHE A 203 5.34 -5.93 -0.88
C PHE A 203 6.58 -5.44 -0.13
N TYR A 204 7.52 -4.82 -0.84
CA TYR A 204 8.72 -4.25 -0.24
C TYR A 204 8.53 -2.80 0.18
N PHE A 205 8.10 -1.95 -0.72
CA PHE A 205 8.13 -0.51 -0.46
C PHE A 205 6.92 0.01 0.33
N THR A 206 5.84 -0.76 0.47
CA THR A 206 4.74 -0.43 1.39
C THR A 206 5.08 -0.65 2.85
N LYS A 207 6.14 -1.40 3.16
CA LYS A 207 6.64 -1.52 4.52
C LYS A 207 7.53 -0.33 4.86
N CYS A 208 7.27 0.33 6.01
CA CYS A 208 8.15 1.38 6.51
C CYS A 208 9.54 0.83 6.81
N VAL A 209 9.62 -0.36 7.37
CA VAL A 209 10.87 -1.08 7.63
C VAL A 209 11.23 -1.91 6.41
N GLN A 210 12.21 -1.44 5.66
CA GLN A 210 12.74 -2.12 4.49
C GLN A 210 14.01 -2.87 4.86
N THR A 211 13.90 -4.18 4.91
CA THR A 211 15.05 -5.07 5.15
C THR A 211 15.78 -5.33 3.84
N GLY A 212 16.99 -4.83 3.71
CA GLY A 212 17.93 -5.20 2.67
C GLY A 212 18.11 -4.18 1.55
N TYR A 213 17.09 -3.79 0.82
CA TYR A 213 17.26 -2.93 -0.37
C TYR A 213 16.33 -1.71 -0.34
N PRO A 214 16.86 -0.48 -0.46
CA PRO A 214 16.06 0.73 -0.34
C PRO A 214 15.17 0.93 -1.58
N ALA A 215 13.89 1.14 -1.34
CA ALA A 215 12.98 1.63 -2.38
C ALA A 215 13.27 3.10 -2.69
N LYS A 216 13.13 3.51 -3.95
CA LYS A 216 13.26 4.91 -4.35
C LYS A 216 11.88 5.53 -4.55
N LEU A 217 11.65 6.71 -3.99
CA LEU A 217 10.35 7.39 -4.06
C LEU A 217 9.86 7.59 -5.51
N TRP A 218 10.76 7.94 -6.43
CA TRP A 218 10.39 8.16 -7.82
C TRP A 218 9.83 6.90 -8.51
N ILE A 219 10.27 5.69 -8.10
CA ILE A 219 9.74 4.43 -8.62
C ILE A 219 8.29 4.24 -8.15
N ILE A 220 8.03 4.49 -6.87
CA ILE A 220 6.68 4.38 -6.28
C ILE A 220 5.71 5.35 -6.96
N VAL A 221 6.14 6.61 -7.14
CA VAL A 221 5.33 7.64 -7.80
C VAL A 221 5.09 7.26 -9.27
N LEU A 222 6.12 6.84 -9.99
CA LEU A 222 5.99 6.45 -11.39
C LEU A 222 5.05 5.25 -11.56
N MET A 223 5.15 4.24 -10.69
CA MET A 223 4.25 3.08 -10.72
C MET A 223 2.81 3.47 -10.43
N SER A 224 2.56 4.30 -9.41
CA SER A 224 1.20 4.76 -9.08
C SER A 224 0.60 5.59 -10.22
N MET A 225 1.37 6.47 -10.84
CA MET A 225 0.94 7.25 -12.01
C MET A 225 0.65 6.36 -13.22
N LEU A 226 1.50 5.37 -13.51
CA LEU A 226 1.28 4.42 -14.61
C LEU A 226 0.01 3.61 -14.40
N MET A 227 -0.22 3.07 -13.21
CA MET A 227 -1.43 2.31 -12.88
C MET A 227 -2.68 3.17 -13.07
N ALA A 228 -2.67 4.40 -12.56
CA ALA A 228 -3.77 5.35 -12.72
C ALA A 228 -4.01 5.70 -14.20
N ALA A 229 -2.95 6.05 -14.94
CA ALA A 229 -3.04 6.42 -16.34
C ALA A 229 -3.56 5.26 -17.22
N ILE A 230 -3.05 4.05 -17.03
CA ILE A 230 -3.52 2.86 -17.75
C ILE A 230 -4.99 2.59 -17.45
N THR A 231 -5.38 2.67 -16.17
CA THR A 231 -6.77 2.45 -15.77
C THR A 231 -7.72 3.45 -16.44
N ILE A 232 -7.37 4.74 -16.43
CA ILE A 232 -8.19 5.80 -17.03
C ILE A 232 -8.23 5.64 -18.55
N ALA A 233 -7.07 5.48 -19.20
CA ALA A 233 -6.98 5.39 -20.66
C ALA A 233 -7.76 4.20 -21.22
N VAL A 234 -7.59 3.02 -20.63
CA VAL A 234 -8.28 1.81 -21.11
C VAL A 234 -9.79 1.92 -20.89
N ASN A 235 -10.23 2.43 -19.73
CA ASN A 235 -11.66 2.61 -19.48
C ASN A 235 -12.27 3.62 -20.47
N MET A 236 -11.63 4.74 -20.76
CA MET A 236 -12.09 5.72 -21.74
C MET A 236 -12.21 5.11 -23.15
N VAL A 237 -11.16 4.41 -23.62
CA VAL A 237 -11.15 3.79 -24.95
C VAL A 237 -12.23 2.71 -25.09
N LEU A 238 -12.39 1.87 -24.07
CA LEU A 238 -13.37 0.77 -24.13
C LEU A 238 -14.82 1.25 -24.00
N MET A 239 -15.06 2.37 -23.31
CA MET A 239 -16.40 2.95 -23.25
C MET A 239 -16.76 3.65 -24.56
N HIS A 240 -15.86 4.45 -25.09
CA HIS A 240 -16.09 5.14 -26.38
C HIS A 240 -16.37 4.16 -27.54
N LYS A 241 -15.71 3.00 -27.56
CA LYS A 241 -16.00 1.96 -28.56
C LYS A 241 -17.38 1.33 -28.41
N LYS A 242 -17.99 1.33 -27.24
CA LYS A 242 -19.31 0.78 -26.98
C LYS A 242 -20.44 1.73 -27.35
N ASP A 243 -20.18 3.04 -27.36
CA ASP A 243 -21.16 4.04 -27.79
C ASP A 243 -21.28 4.12 -29.33
N VAL A 244 -20.32 3.56 -30.07
CA VAL A 244 -20.31 3.56 -31.54
C VAL A 244 -20.93 2.27 -32.13
N MET A 245 -21.24 1.27 -31.31
CA MET A 245 -21.99 0.05 -31.70
C MET A 245 -23.40 0.04 -31.09
#